data_35003b9ba1ae63cf7ac3ec2f85050ca1
#
_entry.id   35003b9ba1ae63cf7ac3ec2f85050ca1
#
_cell.length_a   1.000
_cell.length_b   1.000
_cell.length_c   1.000
_cell.angle_alpha   90.00
_cell.angle_beta   90.00
_cell.angle_gamma   90.00
#
_symmetry.space_group_name_H-M   'P 1'
#
loop_
_entity.id
_entity.type
_entity.pdbx_description
1 polymer ?
#
loop_
_entity_poly.entity_id
_entity_poly.type
_entity_poly.pdbx_seq_one_letter_code
_entity_poly.pdbx_strand_id
1 'polypeptide(L)'
;MSFSRQTSCLATPSSLATLLGFLDAACKEALLDEQICFAVRLAGEEACSNIIDHAYRDAGPGPISLELRCDAAQVMLVIEDKAPFFSPADAPSPDLSADWENRRMGGLGWHLIHQMMDEVKHERLPGGGNRLELVKRIGAAGRTQ
;
A
#
# COMPACT_ATOMS: atom_id res chain seq x y z
N MET A 1 12.20 16.09 12.41
CA MET A 1 12.49 14.72 12.87
C MET A 1 11.95 13.73 11.86
N SER A 2 12.76 12.78 11.46
CA SER A 2 12.37 11.81 10.45
C SER A 2 12.40 10.40 11.02
N PHE A 3 11.53 9.57 10.47
CA PHE A 3 11.38 8.16 10.85
C PHE A 3 11.36 7.33 9.59
N SER A 4 12.00 6.18 9.61
CA SER A 4 11.98 5.24 8.49
C SER A 4 12.13 3.81 8.99
N ARG A 5 11.28 2.91 8.48
CA ARG A 5 11.37 1.46 8.70
C ARG A 5 11.06 0.75 7.40
N GLN A 6 11.71 -0.36 7.19
CA GLN A 6 11.61 -1.10 5.93
C GLN A 6 11.54 -2.60 6.18
N THR A 7 10.82 -3.32 5.33
CA THR A 7 10.78 -4.78 5.34
C THR A 7 10.63 -5.30 3.91
N SER A 8 10.98 -6.54 3.69
CA SER A 8 10.76 -7.22 2.41
C SER A 8 10.53 -8.70 2.63
N CYS A 9 9.77 -9.31 1.72
CA CYS A 9 9.49 -10.75 1.76
C CYS A 9 9.00 -11.19 0.37
N LEU A 10 8.71 -12.48 0.21
CA LEU A 10 8.04 -12.96 -0.99
C LEU A 10 6.56 -12.59 -0.93
N ALA A 11 6.01 -12.20 -2.08
CA ALA A 11 4.60 -11.83 -2.20
C ALA A 11 3.74 -13.10 -2.33
N THR A 12 3.37 -13.67 -1.21
CA THR A 12 2.50 -14.84 -1.14
C THR A 12 1.27 -14.51 -0.30
N PRO A 13 0.17 -15.28 -0.43
CA PRO A 13 -1.01 -15.01 0.40
C PRO A 13 -0.73 -14.98 1.90
N SER A 14 0.19 -15.82 2.37
CA SER A 14 0.56 -15.83 3.79
C SER A 14 1.39 -14.64 4.22
N SER A 15 1.99 -13.91 3.28
CA SER A 15 2.81 -12.72 3.57
C SER A 15 1.98 -11.52 3.99
N LEU A 16 0.71 -11.48 3.62
CA LEU A 16 -0.13 -10.31 3.87
C LEU A 16 -0.19 -9.98 5.36
N ALA A 17 -0.42 -10.97 6.21
CA ALA A 17 -0.47 -10.75 7.65
C ALA A 17 0.86 -10.19 8.19
N THR A 18 1.98 -10.70 7.68
CA THR A 18 3.32 -10.22 8.06
C THR A 18 3.52 -8.75 7.67
N LEU A 19 3.12 -8.40 6.46
CA LEU A 19 3.24 -7.02 5.96
C LEU A 19 2.35 -6.07 6.76
N LEU A 20 1.12 -6.48 7.08
CA LEU A 20 0.22 -5.65 7.87
C LEU A 20 0.72 -5.49 9.31
N GLY A 21 1.28 -6.54 9.89
CA GLY A 21 1.91 -6.47 11.21
C GLY A 21 3.06 -5.48 11.23
N PHE A 22 3.86 -5.46 10.16
CA PHE A 22 4.92 -4.47 10.00
C PHE A 22 4.37 -3.04 10.00
N LEU A 23 3.30 -2.79 9.22
CA LEU A 23 2.70 -1.46 9.13
C LEU A 23 2.13 -1.02 10.48
N ASP A 24 1.43 -1.90 11.17
CA ASP A 24 0.88 -1.58 12.49
C ASP A 24 1.98 -1.21 13.48
N ALA A 25 3.06 -1.98 13.51
CA ALA A 25 4.18 -1.72 14.40
C ALA A 25 4.91 -0.42 14.05
N ALA A 26 5.14 -0.18 12.75
CA ALA A 26 5.85 1.01 12.30
C ALA A 26 5.05 2.29 12.58
N CYS A 27 3.73 2.25 12.34
CA CYS A 27 2.86 3.38 12.63
C CYS A 27 2.86 3.71 14.12
N LYS A 28 2.82 2.70 14.98
CA LYS A 28 2.86 2.87 16.42
C LYS A 28 4.20 3.46 16.87
N GLU A 29 5.28 2.94 16.32
CA GLU A 29 6.64 3.41 16.62
C GLU A 29 6.84 4.85 16.17
N ALA A 30 6.21 5.25 15.06
CA ALA A 30 6.27 6.62 14.54
C ALA A 30 5.33 7.57 15.30
N LEU A 31 4.57 7.08 16.26
CA LEU A 31 3.65 7.87 17.08
C LEU A 31 2.55 8.54 16.25
N LEU A 32 2.09 7.88 15.20
CA LEU A 32 0.98 8.36 14.38
C LEU A 32 -0.34 8.11 15.11
N ASP A 33 -1.32 9.00 14.91
CA ASP A 33 -2.62 8.80 15.54
C ASP A 33 -3.39 7.66 14.88
N GLU A 34 -4.47 7.23 15.52
CA GLU A 34 -5.23 6.06 15.08
C GLU A 34 -5.84 6.24 13.68
N GLN A 35 -6.29 7.45 13.36
CA GLN A 35 -6.90 7.71 12.05
C GLN A 35 -5.88 7.61 10.94
N ILE A 36 -4.68 8.14 11.17
CA ILE A 36 -3.58 8.04 10.19
C ILE A 36 -3.14 6.58 10.04
N CYS A 37 -2.97 5.88 11.15
CA CYS A 37 -2.61 4.45 11.12
C CYS A 37 -3.66 3.63 10.38
N PHE A 38 -4.93 3.89 10.60
CA PHE A 38 -6.02 3.20 9.91
C PHE A 38 -5.96 3.43 8.41
N ALA A 39 -5.78 4.67 7.97
CA ALA A 39 -5.70 5.01 6.54
C ALA A 39 -4.51 4.33 5.87
N VAL A 40 -3.33 4.40 6.49
CA VAL A 40 -2.12 3.77 5.96
C VAL A 40 -2.27 2.26 5.89
N ARG A 41 -2.83 1.66 6.94
CA ARG A 41 -3.03 0.22 6.99
C ARG A 41 -4.00 -0.25 5.92
N LEU A 42 -5.13 0.43 5.76
CA LEU A 42 -6.13 0.06 4.77
C LEU A 42 -5.58 0.20 3.35
N ALA A 43 -4.94 1.33 3.06
CA ALA A 43 -4.33 1.54 1.74
C ALA A 43 -3.23 0.51 1.47
N GLY A 44 -2.39 0.23 2.47
CA GLY A 44 -1.34 -0.77 2.38
C GLY A 44 -1.88 -2.17 2.15
N GLU A 45 -2.96 -2.54 2.83
CA GLU A 45 -3.62 -3.83 2.64
C GLU A 45 -4.11 -4.00 1.21
N GLU A 46 -4.79 -2.99 0.69
CA GLU A 46 -5.30 -3.05 -0.68
C GLU A 46 -4.18 -3.12 -1.71
N ALA A 47 -3.13 -2.33 -1.51
CA ALA A 47 -1.98 -2.33 -2.44
C ALA A 47 -1.23 -3.66 -2.40
N CYS A 48 -0.96 -4.18 -1.21
CA CYS A 48 -0.27 -5.47 -1.07
C CYS A 48 -1.10 -6.62 -1.62
N SER A 49 -2.40 -6.61 -1.37
CA SER A 49 -3.31 -7.64 -1.91
C SER A 49 -3.30 -7.63 -3.43
N ASN A 50 -3.30 -6.44 -4.05
CA ASN A 50 -3.23 -6.33 -5.50
C ASN A 50 -1.95 -6.96 -6.05
N ILE A 51 -0.83 -6.73 -5.39
CA ILE A 51 0.45 -7.29 -5.82
C ILE A 51 0.45 -8.81 -5.65
N ILE A 52 0.01 -9.29 -4.50
CA ILE A 52 -0.03 -10.73 -4.20
C ILE A 52 -0.97 -11.46 -5.14
N ASP A 53 -2.15 -10.90 -5.37
CA ASP A 53 -3.21 -11.58 -6.11
C ASP A 53 -3.08 -11.43 -7.63
N HIS A 54 -2.48 -10.34 -8.11
CA HIS A 54 -2.52 -10.00 -9.53
C HIS A 54 -1.16 -9.75 -10.17
N ALA A 55 -0.24 -9.06 -9.51
CA ALA A 55 0.99 -8.63 -10.16
C ALA A 55 1.90 -9.80 -10.56
N TYR A 56 1.96 -10.83 -9.73
CA TYR A 56 2.80 -12.01 -9.96
C TYR A 56 2.02 -13.21 -10.52
N ARG A 57 0.78 -13.01 -10.95
CA ARG A 57 -0.13 -14.11 -11.33
C ARG A 57 0.50 -15.13 -12.25
N ASP A 58 1.17 -14.69 -13.30
CA ASP A 58 1.72 -15.58 -14.34
C ASP A 58 3.21 -15.83 -14.20
N ALA A 59 3.88 -15.11 -13.31
CA ALA A 59 5.33 -15.17 -13.15
C ALA A 59 5.77 -15.94 -11.90
N GLY A 60 4.83 -16.38 -11.07
CA GLY A 60 5.14 -16.97 -9.77
C GLY A 60 5.52 -15.92 -8.74
N PRO A 61 5.62 -16.30 -7.45
CA PRO A 61 5.90 -15.34 -6.38
C PRO A 61 7.25 -14.64 -6.56
N GLY A 62 7.26 -13.34 -6.34
CA GLY A 62 8.46 -12.53 -6.35
C GLY A 62 8.49 -11.61 -5.13
N PRO A 63 9.54 -10.79 -5.01
CA PRO A 63 9.70 -9.96 -3.81
C PRO A 63 8.74 -8.79 -3.77
N ILE A 64 8.37 -8.41 -2.54
CA ILE A 64 7.64 -7.19 -2.25
C ILE A 64 8.35 -6.51 -1.08
N SER A 65 8.53 -5.20 -1.16
CA SER A 65 9.10 -4.44 -0.08
C SER A 65 8.19 -3.29 0.32
N LEU A 66 8.20 -2.98 1.61
CA LEU A 66 7.49 -1.83 2.18
C LEU A 66 8.49 -0.96 2.90
N GLU A 67 8.33 0.35 2.74
CA GLU A 67 9.06 1.32 3.53
C GLU A 67 8.09 2.38 4.02
N LEU A 68 8.06 2.60 5.34
CA LEU A 68 7.27 3.68 5.93
C LEU A 68 8.22 4.79 6.32
N ARG A 69 8.04 5.96 5.72
CA ARG A 69 8.79 7.18 6.02
C ARG A 69 7.84 8.21 6.61
N CYS A 70 8.31 8.93 7.59
CA CYS A 70 7.48 9.91 8.28
C CYS A 70 8.32 11.10 8.72
N ASP A 71 7.78 12.30 8.51
CA ASP A 71 8.32 13.53 9.08
C ASP A 71 7.18 14.28 9.79
N ALA A 72 7.39 15.54 10.15
CA ALA A 72 6.38 16.31 10.86
C ALA A 72 5.15 16.62 10.01
N ALA A 73 5.27 16.58 8.67
CA ALA A 73 4.24 17.02 7.75
C ALA A 73 3.45 15.87 7.12
N GLN A 74 4.06 14.71 6.96
CA GLN A 74 3.42 13.61 6.23
C GLN A 74 4.02 12.26 6.55
N VAL A 75 3.23 11.23 6.26
CA VAL A 75 3.70 9.86 6.24
C VAL A 75 3.64 9.37 4.80
N MET A 76 4.69 8.67 4.36
CA MET A 76 4.75 8.09 3.03
C MET A 76 4.98 6.59 3.15
N LEU A 77 4.12 5.81 2.49
CA LEU A 77 4.30 4.38 2.35
C LEU A 77 4.79 4.10 0.94
N VAL A 78 5.96 3.48 0.83
CA VAL A 78 6.56 3.10 -0.46
C VAL A 78 6.47 1.60 -0.59
N ILE A 79 5.87 1.12 -1.68
CA ILE A 79 5.70 -0.30 -1.95
C ILE A 79 6.36 -0.61 -3.28
N GLU A 80 7.33 -1.53 -3.29
CA GLU A 80 8.01 -1.94 -4.52
C GLU A 80 7.87 -3.43 -4.75
N ASP A 81 7.76 -3.81 -6.01
CA ASP A 81 7.76 -5.20 -6.44
C ASP A 81 8.63 -5.36 -7.69
N LYS A 82 8.89 -6.59 -8.08
CA LYS A 82 9.66 -6.95 -9.27
C LYS A 82 8.81 -7.60 -10.35
N ALA A 83 7.49 -7.51 -10.21
CA ALA A 83 6.58 -8.12 -11.17
C ALA A 83 6.69 -7.46 -12.55
N PRO A 84 6.25 -8.14 -13.60
CA PRO A 84 6.06 -7.49 -14.89
C PRO A 84 5.14 -6.29 -14.74
N PHE A 85 5.19 -5.36 -15.70
CA PHE A 85 4.41 -4.13 -15.59
C PHE A 85 2.95 -4.41 -15.23
N PHE A 86 2.52 -3.83 -14.14
CA PHE A 86 1.14 -3.90 -13.67
C PHE A 86 0.79 -2.53 -13.10
N SER A 87 -0.26 -1.91 -13.62
CA SER A 87 -0.76 -0.65 -13.08
C SER A 87 -2.11 -0.88 -12.42
N PRO A 88 -2.24 -0.60 -11.12
CA PRO A 88 -3.54 -0.69 -10.46
C PRO A 88 -4.60 0.22 -11.11
N ALA A 89 -4.15 1.30 -11.76
CA ALA A 89 -5.04 2.20 -12.47
C ALA A 89 -5.67 1.57 -13.72
N ASP A 90 -5.07 0.49 -14.25
CA ASP A 90 -5.60 -0.24 -15.40
C ASP A 90 -6.68 -1.24 -15.00
N ALA A 91 -6.89 -1.46 -13.70
CA ALA A 91 -7.98 -2.31 -13.24
C ALA A 91 -9.33 -1.70 -13.64
N PRO A 92 -10.33 -2.54 -13.93
CA PRO A 92 -11.66 -2.00 -14.28
C PRO A 92 -12.20 -1.10 -13.18
N SER A 93 -12.94 -0.06 -13.57
CA SER A 93 -13.62 0.78 -12.60
C SER A 93 -14.61 -0.06 -11.79
N PRO A 94 -14.82 0.27 -10.50
CA PRO A 94 -15.76 -0.52 -9.70
C PRO A 94 -17.16 -0.43 -10.27
N ASP A 95 -17.77 -1.59 -10.43
CA ASP A 95 -19.16 -1.68 -10.85
C ASP A 95 -20.03 -1.82 -9.59
N LEU A 96 -20.60 -0.71 -9.16
CA LEU A 96 -21.38 -0.67 -7.94
C LEU A 96 -22.72 -1.41 -8.06
N SER A 97 -23.12 -1.77 -9.28
CA SER A 97 -24.33 -2.58 -9.48
C SER A 97 -24.04 -4.08 -9.43
N ALA A 98 -22.76 -4.49 -9.51
CA ALA A 98 -22.37 -5.88 -9.42
C ALA A 98 -22.53 -6.40 -7.98
N ASP A 99 -22.58 -7.71 -7.82
CA ASP A 99 -22.62 -8.30 -6.50
C ASP A 99 -21.32 -8.06 -5.75
N TRP A 100 -21.32 -8.34 -4.45
CA TRP A 100 -20.19 -8.02 -3.58
C TRP A 100 -18.89 -8.69 -4.01
N GLU A 101 -18.97 -9.94 -4.47
CA GLU A 101 -17.77 -10.66 -4.87
C GLU A 101 -17.12 -10.02 -6.09
N ASN A 102 -17.91 -9.64 -7.09
CA ASN A 102 -17.41 -9.00 -8.28
C ASN A 102 -16.83 -7.61 -7.98
N ARG A 103 -17.42 -6.88 -7.03
CA ARG A 103 -16.89 -5.58 -6.62
C ARG A 103 -15.49 -5.66 -6.04
N ARG A 104 -15.16 -6.77 -5.38
CA ARG A 104 -13.85 -6.96 -4.77
C ARG A 104 -12.78 -7.33 -5.78
N MET A 105 -13.15 -7.67 -6.99
CA MET A 105 -12.22 -8.14 -8.00
C MET A 105 -11.78 -7.01 -8.93
N GLY A 106 -10.87 -6.19 -8.45
CA GLY A 106 -10.27 -5.12 -9.26
C GLY A 106 -10.99 -3.79 -9.13
N GLY A 107 -10.28 -2.72 -9.25
CA GLY A 107 -10.81 -1.37 -9.25
C GLY A 107 -11.22 -0.82 -7.88
N LEU A 108 -11.94 -1.60 -7.09
CA LEU A 108 -12.45 -1.13 -5.80
C LEU A 108 -11.32 -0.85 -4.81
N GLY A 109 -10.34 -1.75 -4.72
CA GLY A 109 -9.18 -1.55 -3.86
C GLY A 109 -8.39 -0.31 -4.24
N TRP A 110 -8.18 -0.11 -5.55
CA TRP A 110 -7.50 1.08 -6.06
C TRP A 110 -8.27 2.35 -5.70
N HIS A 111 -9.58 2.30 -5.82
CA HIS A 111 -10.46 3.40 -5.44
C HIS A 111 -10.34 3.74 -3.96
N LEU A 112 -10.31 2.72 -3.09
CA LEU A 112 -10.11 2.91 -1.65
C LEU A 112 -8.77 3.56 -1.32
N ILE A 113 -7.71 3.16 -2.01
CA ILE A 113 -6.39 3.76 -1.83
C ILE A 113 -6.48 5.27 -2.07
N HIS A 114 -7.11 5.68 -3.17
CA HIS A 114 -7.27 7.10 -3.48
C HIS A 114 -8.14 7.84 -2.47
N GLN A 115 -9.14 7.17 -1.89
CA GLN A 115 -9.97 7.79 -0.87
C GLN A 115 -9.24 7.96 0.47
N MET A 116 -8.37 7.02 0.81
CA MET A 116 -7.67 7.02 2.10
C MET A 116 -6.43 7.90 2.11
N MET A 117 -5.76 8.04 0.98
CA MET A 117 -4.48 8.74 0.90
C MET A 117 -4.64 10.08 0.18
N ASP A 118 -3.75 11.02 0.51
CA ASP A 118 -3.80 12.37 -0.07
C ASP A 118 -3.10 12.43 -1.43
N GLU A 119 -2.06 11.62 -1.63
CA GLU A 119 -1.36 11.53 -2.91
C GLU A 119 -1.04 10.08 -3.20
N VAL A 120 -1.16 9.70 -4.46
CA VAL A 120 -0.85 8.35 -4.95
C VAL A 120 -0.03 8.49 -6.21
N LYS A 121 1.16 7.90 -6.22
CA LYS A 121 2.03 7.92 -7.38
C LYS A 121 2.48 6.51 -7.70
N HIS A 122 2.30 6.10 -8.95
CA HIS A 122 2.73 4.79 -9.44
C HIS A 122 3.71 4.99 -10.58
N GLU A 123 4.83 4.26 -10.56
CA GLU A 123 5.81 4.32 -11.63
C GLU A 123 6.44 2.97 -11.88
N ARG A 124 6.89 2.75 -13.12
CA ARG A 124 7.67 1.58 -13.49
C ARG A 124 9.13 1.84 -13.12
N LEU A 125 9.76 0.84 -12.50
CA LEU A 125 11.18 0.96 -12.17
C LEU A 125 12.05 0.66 -13.40
N PRO A 126 13.21 1.35 -13.55
CA PRO A 126 14.07 1.18 -14.73
C PRO A 126 14.53 -0.24 -14.98
N GLY A 127 14.79 -1.04 -13.96
CA GLY A 127 15.25 -2.42 -14.09
C GLY A 127 14.14 -3.46 -14.14
N GLY A 128 12.88 -3.01 -14.22
CA GLY A 128 11.71 -3.88 -14.11
C GLY A 128 11.12 -3.82 -12.72
N GLY A 129 9.82 -3.98 -12.63
CA GLY A 129 9.09 -3.87 -11.39
C GLY A 129 8.33 -2.57 -11.29
N ASN A 130 7.67 -2.39 -10.17
CA ASN A 130 6.75 -1.26 -9.93
C ASN A 130 7.05 -0.62 -8.60
N ARG A 131 6.84 0.69 -8.53
CA ARG A 131 6.95 1.47 -7.29
C ARG A 131 5.67 2.26 -7.08
N LEU A 132 5.08 2.12 -5.90
CA LEU A 132 3.89 2.85 -5.51
C LEU A 132 4.23 3.71 -4.30
N GLU A 133 3.96 5.01 -4.38
CA GLU A 133 4.13 5.93 -3.26
C GLU A 133 2.77 6.44 -2.82
N LEU A 134 2.47 6.24 -1.56
CA LEU A 134 1.20 6.64 -0.94
C LEU A 134 1.52 7.65 0.15
N VAL A 135 0.97 8.86 0.04
CA VAL A 135 1.24 9.94 0.99
C VAL A 135 -0.02 10.31 1.75
N LYS A 136 0.09 10.41 3.06
CA LYS A 136 -0.96 10.91 3.94
C LYS A 136 -0.40 12.10 4.71
N ARG A 137 -1.05 13.27 4.59
CA ARG A 137 -0.62 14.47 5.31
C ARG A 137 -1.01 14.38 6.76
N ILE A 138 -0.12 14.87 7.60
CA ILE A 138 -0.29 14.88 9.05
C ILE A 138 -0.54 16.32 9.47
N GLY A 139 -1.71 16.59 10.04
CA GLY A 139 -1.95 17.87 10.67
C GLY A 139 -1.18 18.00 11.98
N ALA A 140 -1.21 19.18 12.59
CA ALA A 140 -0.50 19.43 13.85
C ALA A 140 -0.90 18.44 14.96
N ALA A 141 -2.12 17.89 14.92
CA ALA A 141 -2.63 16.93 15.89
C ALA A 141 -2.49 15.48 15.44
N GLY A 142 -1.87 15.23 14.27
CA GLY A 142 -1.82 13.89 13.69
C GLY A 142 -0.82 12.94 14.31
N ARG A 143 0.01 13.41 15.24
CA ARG A 143 0.98 12.59 15.96
C ARG A 143 0.78 12.73 17.46
N THR A 144 0.82 11.60 18.16
CA THR A 144 0.77 11.60 19.62
C THR A 144 2.15 11.94 20.18
N GLN A 145 2.14 12.62 21.30
CA GLN A 145 3.37 13.01 21.98
C GLN A 145 3.69 12.07 23.13
#